data_a9d9337d056a1127598df206c03d76c9
#
_entry.id   a9d9337d056a1127598df206c03d76c9
#
_cell.length_a   1.000
_cell.length_b   1.000
_cell.length_c   1.000
_cell.angle_alpha   90.00
_cell.angle_beta   90.00
_cell.angle_gamma   90.00
#
_symmetry.space_group_name_H-M   'P 1'
#
loop_
_entity.id
_entity.type
_entity.pdbx_description
1 polymer ?
#
loop_
_entity_poly.entity_id
_entity_poly.type
_entity_poly.pdbx_seq_one_letter_code
_entity_poly.pdbx_strand_id
1 'polypeptide(L)'
;YKQSFGFDAPPYTYEDFEESDVLFLVGSNLCIAHPIMWERVCQNRHNPEIIVVDPRRTDTAAAATKHLALSPKSDLWLFYGLAHILLREDWIDHEFVRAHVTGFEELAEAMKAFTPERVAAETGLAVSVLEETAALIHRGKRVSFWWTMGVNQSHEGVRVAQALINLALLTGNIGRPGTGANSITGQCNAMGSRLFSNTTN
;
A
#
# COMPACT_ATOMS: atom_id res chain seq x y z
N TYR A 1 -0.24 -6.86 -10.59
CA TYR A 1 -1.66 -6.71 -10.91
C TYR A 1 -2.22 -7.93 -11.64
N LYS A 2 -1.66 -8.36 -12.77
CA LYS A 2 -2.17 -9.51 -13.53
C LYS A 2 -2.32 -10.78 -12.69
N GLN A 3 -1.39 -11.07 -11.80
CA GLN A 3 -1.43 -12.25 -10.94
C GLN A 3 -2.54 -12.17 -9.87
N SER A 4 -2.89 -10.96 -9.42
CA SER A 4 -3.89 -10.75 -8.37
C SER A 4 -5.30 -10.53 -8.94
N PHE A 5 -5.42 -9.82 -10.08
CA PHE A 5 -6.70 -9.37 -10.62
C PHE A 5 -7.00 -9.87 -12.05
N GLY A 6 -6.07 -10.62 -12.67
CA GLY A 6 -6.21 -11.11 -14.04
C GLY A 6 -5.89 -10.08 -15.13
N PHE A 7 -5.80 -8.80 -14.80
CA PHE A 7 -5.51 -7.69 -15.73
C PHE A 7 -4.64 -6.61 -15.07
N ASP A 8 -4.09 -5.70 -15.87
CA ASP A 8 -3.23 -4.60 -15.41
C ASP A 8 -3.94 -3.26 -15.59
N ALA A 9 -4.83 -2.95 -14.68
CA ALA A 9 -5.56 -1.69 -14.65
C ALA A 9 -5.84 -1.28 -13.20
N PRO A 10 -4.99 -0.43 -12.58
CA PRO A 10 -5.28 0.12 -11.26
C PRO A 10 -6.59 0.91 -11.29
N PRO A 11 -7.56 0.58 -10.43
CA PRO A 11 -8.91 1.12 -10.51
C PRO A 11 -9.05 2.44 -9.73
N TYR A 12 -8.18 3.41 -9.94
CA TYR A 12 -8.22 4.68 -9.22
C TYR A 12 -8.57 5.86 -10.11
N THR A 13 -9.09 6.89 -9.48
CA THR A 13 -9.23 8.24 -10.02
C THR A 13 -8.48 9.24 -9.15
N TYR A 14 -8.33 10.48 -9.61
CA TYR A 14 -7.73 11.53 -8.78
C TYR A 14 -8.59 11.89 -7.56
N GLU A 15 -9.90 11.68 -7.64
CA GLU A 15 -10.83 11.92 -6.53
C GLU A 15 -10.57 10.99 -5.34
N ASP A 16 -10.00 9.81 -5.55
CA ASP A 16 -9.69 8.89 -4.46
C ASP A 16 -8.70 9.47 -3.45
N PHE A 17 -7.79 10.36 -3.87
CA PHE A 17 -6.92 11.10 -2.94
C PHE A 17 -7.70 12.05 -2.02
N GLU A 18 -8.83 12.59 -2.47
CA GLU A 18 -9.67 13.52 -1.72
C GLU A 18 -10.63 12.80 -0.77
N GLU A 19 -10.90 11.51 -1.03
CA GLU A 19 -11.89 10.71 -0.32
C GLU A 19 -11.31 9.76 0.73
N SER A 20 -10.01 9.46 0.69
CA SER A 20 -9.38 8.52 1.63
C SER A 20 -9.30 9.09 3.05
N ASP A 21 -9.52 8.24 4.05
CA ASP A 21 -9.27 8.56 5.46
C ASP A 21 -7.84 8.23 5.87
N VAL A 22 -7.24 7.23 5.21
CA VAL A 22 -5.85 6.82 5.39
C VAL A 22 -5.18 6.65 4.03
N LEU A 23 -4.09 7.37 3.81
CA LEU A 23 -3.29 7.34 2.59
C LEU A 23 -1.92 6.73 2.89
N PHE A 24 -1.63 5.57 2.32
CA PHE A 24 -0.27 5.02 2.31
C PHE A 24 0.45 5.44 1.03
N LEU A 25 1.57 6.15 1.16
CA LEU A 25 2.43 6.58 0.07
C LEU A 25 3.76 5.84 0.19
N VAL A 26 3.97 4.84 -0.66
CA VAL A 26 5.09 3.88 -0.55
C VAL A 26 6.11 4.10 -1.65
N GLY A 27 7.35 4.43 -1.26
CA GLY A 27 8.42 4.73 -2.20
C GLY A 27 8.01 5.80 -3.21
N SER A 28 7.32 6.85 -2.72
CA SER A 28 6.62 7.82 -3.53
C SER A 28 6.82 9.24 -3.00
N ASN A 29 7.55 10.06 -3.74
CA ASN A 29 7.72 11.49 -3.45
C ASN A 29 6.72 12.32 -4.27
N LEU A 30 5.44 12.27 -3.92
CA LEU A 30 4.35 12.92 -4.67
C LEU A 30 4.55 14.43 -4.79
N CYS A 31 5.02 15.12 -3.77
CA CYS A 31 5.26 16.56 -3.78
C CYS A 31 6.11 16.99 -4.99
N ILE A 32 7.06 16.16 -5.38
CA ILE A 32 8.01 16.47 -6.47
C ILE A 32 7.63 15.75 -7.77
N ALA A 33 7.35 14.43 -7.69
CA ALA A 33 7.17 13.61 -8.89
C ALA A 33 5.74 13.70 -9.48
N HIS A 34 4.74 13.99 -8.64
CA HIS A 34 3.33 14.02 -9.03
C HIS A 34 2.59 15.18 -8.33
N PRO A 35 2.96 16.45 -8.59
CA PRO A 35 2.45 17.60 -7.84
C PRO A 35 0.94 17.76 -7.94
N ILE A 36 0.32 17.40 -9.07
CA ILE A 36 -1.13 17.46 -9.23
C ILE A 36 -1.85 16.44 -8.32
N MET A 37 -1.28 15.23 -8.15
CA MET A 37 -1.82 14.25 -7.21
C MET A 37 -1.63 14.71 -5.77
N TRP A 38 -0.49 15.34 -5.47
CA TRP A 38 -0.25 15.92 -4.15
C TRP A 38 -1.23 17.05 -3.82
N GLU A 39 -1.56 17.89 -4.78
CA GLU A 39 -2.59 18.92 -4.62
C GLU A 39 -3.95 18.29 -4.25
N ARG A 40 -4.31 17.14 -4.87
CA ARG A 40 -5.53 16.41 -4.49
C ARG A 40 -5.49 15.88 -3.07
N VAL A 41 -4.34 15.39 -2.61
CA VAL A 41 -4.15 15.01 -1.18
C VAL A 41 -4.40 16.22 -0.28
N CYS A 42 -3.87 17.41 -0.64
CA CYS A 42 -4.09 18.63 0.14
C CYS A 42 -5.54 19.12 0.11
N GLN A 43 -6.31 18.78 -0.90
CA GLN A 43 -7.75 19.10 -1.01
C GLN A 43 -8.65 18.13 -0.22
N ASN A 44 -8.10 17.06 0.32
CA ASN A 44 -8.86 16.09 1.11
C ASN A 44 -9.45 16.74 2.37
N ARG A 45 -10.78 16.68 2.51
CA ARG A 45 -11.53 17.33 3.58
C ARG A 45 -11.81 16.41 4.78
N HIS A 46 -11.36 15.17 4.71
CA HIS A 46 -11.57 14.16 5.76
C HIS A 46 -10.45 14.14 6.79
N ASN A 47 -9.49 15.09 6.71
CA ASN A 47 -8.32 15.16 7.58
C ASN A 47 -7.58 13.80 7.65
N PRO A 48 -7.10 13.29 6.51
CA PRO A 48 -6.59 11.94 6.41
C PRO A 48 -5.30 11.74 7.18
N GLU A 49 -5.09 10.51 7.66
CA GLU A 49 -3.76 10.06 8.06
C GLU A 49 -2.93 9.79 6.80
N ILE A 50 -1.85 10.55 6.65
CA ILE A 50 -0.92 10.41 5.54
C ILE A 50 0.31 9.67 6.03
N ILE A 51 0.45 8.42 5.66
CA ILE A 51 1.55 7.53 6.07
C ILE A 51 2.52 7.39 4.90
N VAL A 52 3.73 7.90 5.06
CA VAL A 52 4.78 7.76 4.05
C VAL A 52 5.78 6.69 4.45
N VAL A 53 5.99 5.73 3.57
CA VAL A 53 6.98 4.66 3.70
C VAL A 53 8.13 4.95 2.74
N ASP A 54 9.23 5.46 3.28
CA ASP A 54 10.44 5.80 2.51
C ASP A 54 11.65 5.84 3.45
N PRO A 55 12.78 5.25 3.11
CA PRO A 55 14.00 5.33 3.92
C PRO A 55 14.51 6.77 4.08
N ARG A 56 14.17 7.67 3.15
CA ARG A 56 14.54 9.08 3.20
C ARG A 56 13.39 9.94 3.68
N ARG A 57 13.70 10.98 4.43
CA ARG A 57 12.74 12.04 4.73
C ARG A 57 12.60 12.99 3.53
N THR A 58 11.80 12.57 2.56
CA THR A 58 11.45 13.35 1.37
C THR A 58 10.53 14.52 1.71
N ASP A 59 10.25 15.41 0.74
CA ASP A 59 9.27 16.51 0.93
C ASP A 59 7.90 15.95 1.28
N THR A 60 7.50 14.87 0.64
CA THR A 60 6.24 14.17 0.95
C THR A 60 6.26 13.60 2.37
N ALA A 61 7.37 12.99 2.79
CA ALA A 61 7.52 12.46 4.15
C ALA A 61 7.57 13.58 5.21
N ALA A 62 8.10 14.76 4.86
CA ALA A 62 8.11 15.91 5.75
C ALA A 62 6.70 16.52 5.97
N ALA A 63 5.81 16.38 4.99
CA ALA A 63 4.43 16.85 5.05
C ALA A 63 3.42 15.77 5.54
N ALA A 64 3.88 14.54 5.75
CA ALA A 64 3.04 13.42 6.21
C ALA A 64 2.70 13.53 7.70
N THR A 65 1.57 12.92 8.10
CA THR A 65 1.22 12.76 9.52
C THR A 65 2.10 11.70 10.19
N LYS A 66 2.55 10.69 9.40
CA LYS A 66 3.45 9.64 9.88
C LYS A 66 4.48 9.25 8.82
N HIS A 67 5.75 9.25 9.19
CA HIS A 67 6.85 8.79 8.35
C HIS A 67 7.44 7.48 8.90
N LEU A 68 7.39 6.42 8.10
CA LEU A 68 8.00 5.14 8.39
C LEU A 68 9.34 5.06 7.65
N ALA A 69 10.40 5.50 8.34
CA ALA A 69 11.77 5.52 7.82
C ALA A 69 12.43 4.14 8.00
N LEU A 70 11.98 3.17 7.22
CA LEU A 70 12.48 1.80 7.29
C LEU A 70 13.87 1.65 6.66
N SER A 71 14.56 0.57 7.01
CA SER A 71 15.81 0.18 6.35
C SER A 71 15.57 -0.05 4.85
N PRO A 72 16.47 0.41 3.95
CA PRO A 72 16.32 0.14 2.52
C PRO A 72 16.15 -1.35 2.21
N LYS A 73 15.22 -1.70 1.30
CA LYS A 73 14.89 -3.07 0.87
C LYS A 73 14.11 -3.91 1.90
N SER A 74 13.60 -3.31 2.97
CA SER A 74 12.80 -4.02 3.96
C SER A 74 11.28 -3.81 3.83
N ASP A 75 10.84 -3.23 2.72
CA ASP A 75 9.42 -2.96 2.45
C ASP A 75 8.55 -4.21 2.58
N LEU A 76 9.01 -5.34 2.04
CA LEU A 76 8.28 -6.59 2.08
C LEU A 76 8.07 -7.09 3.51
N TRP A 77 9.08 -6.94 4.37
CA TRP A 77 8.98 -7.26 5.79
C TRP A 77 7.91 -6.41 6.49
N LEU A 78 7.90 -5.11 6.22
CA LEU A 78 6.90 -4.19 6.77
C LEU A 78 5.49 -4.65 6.41
N PHE A 79 5.19 -4.87 5.12
CA PHE A 79 3.82 -5.16 4.69
C PHE A 79 3.36 -6.56 5.10
N TYR A 80 4.24 -7.55 5.14
CA TYR A 80 3.93 -8.88 5.70
C TYR A 80 3.73 -8.81 7.22
N GLY A 81 4.50 -7.99 7.93
CA GLY A 81 4.28 -7.73 9.35
C GLY A 81 2.95 -7.07 9.65
N LEU A 82 2.56 -6.07 8.85
CA LEU A 82 1.23 -5.45 8.96
C LEU A 82 0.12 -6.47 8.69
N ALA A 83 0.26 -7.32 7.67
CA ALA A 83 -0.68 -8.40 7.40
C ALA A 83 -0.75 -9.41 8.56
N HIS A 84 0.40 -9.77 9.17
CA HIS A 84 0.43 -10.62 10.36
C HIS A 84 -0.37 -10.01 11.50
N ILE A 85 -0.17 -8.72 11.81
CA ILE A 85 -0.88 -8.05 12.90
C ILE A 85 -2.38 -8.00 12.63
N LEU A 86 -2.80 -7.63 11.41
CA LEU A 86 -4.20 -7.60 11.02
C LEU A 86 -4.88 -8.97 11.19
N LEU A 87 -4.18 -10.05 10.80
CA LEU A 87 -4.67 -11.43 10.97
C LEU A 87 -4.71 -11.85 12.44
N ARG A 88 -3.67 -11.53 13.21
CA ARG A 88 -3.57 -11.86 14.64
C ARG A 88 -4.70 -11.22 15.47
N GLU A 89 -4.99 -9.96 15.19
CA GLU A 89 -6.01 -9.17 15.90
C GLU A 89 -7.42 -9.36 15.33
N ASP A 90 -7.56 -10.19 14.31
CA ASP A 90 -8.81 -10.38 13.59
C ASP A 90 -9.37 -9.08 12.97
N TRP A 91 -8.49 -8.20 12.52
CA TRP A 91 -8.79 -6.90 11.91
C TRP A 91 -8.92 -7.00 10.38
N ILE A 92 -9.67 -7.98 9.92
CA ILE A 92 -9.89 -8.26 8.49
C ILE A 92 -11.38 -8.21 8.14
N ASP A 93 -11.69 -8.00 6.87
CA ASP A 93 -13.05 -8.06 6.35
C ASP A 93 -13.38 -9.50 5.89
N HIS A 94 -13.87 -10.32 6.81
CA HIS A 94 -14.19 -11.73 6.54
C HIS A 94 -15.25 -11.92 5.45
N GLU A 95 -16.20 -11.00 5.34
CA GLU A 95 -17.27 -11.09 4.34
C GLU A 95 -16.67 -10.85 2.94
N PHE A 96 -15.87 -9.79 2.81
CA PHE A 96 -15.17 -9.48 1.57
C PHE A 96 -14.20 -10.60 1.17
N VAL A 97 -13.38 -11.07 2.12
CA VAL A 97 -12.40 -12.15 1.87
C VAL A 97 -13.10 -13.41 1.38
N ARG A 98 -14.17 -13.84 2.05
CA ARG A 98 -14.94 -15.04 1.65
C ARG A 98 -15.56 -14.91 0.27
N ALA A 99 -16.04 -13.73 -0.09
CA ALA A 99 -16.74 -13.49 -1.35
C ALA A 99 -15.82 -13.31 -2.55
N HIS A 100 -14.60 -12.75 -2.33
CA HIS A 100 -13.79 -12.19 -3.42
C HIS A 100 -12.33 -12.66 -3.45
N VAL A 101 -11.84 -13.38 -2.43
CA VAL A 101 -10.43 -13.75 -2.32
C VAL A 101 -10.24 -15.26 -2.36
N THR A 102 -9.23 -15.71 -3.07
CA THR A 102 -8.74 -17.10 -3.06
C THR A 102 -7.33 -17.15 -2.49
N GLY A 103 -6.93 -18.28 -1.87
CA GLY A 103 -5.59 -18.45 -1.28
C GLY A 103 -5.43 -17.74 0.07
N PHE A 104 -6.52 -17.46 0.78
CA PHE A 104 -6.48 -16.79 2.07
C PHE A 104 -5.78 -17.62 3.15
N GLU A 105 -6.08 -18.91 3.23
CA GLU A 105 -5.52 -19.82 4.24
C GLU A 105 -4.00 -19.96 4.07
N GLU A 106 -3.53 -20.09 2.84
CA GLU A 106 -2.11 -20.17 2.53
C GLU A 106 -1.38 -18.86 2.88
N LEU A 107 -2.00 -17.72 2.59
CA LEU A 107 -1.48 -16.43 3.00
C LEU A 107 -1.41 -16.31 4.52
N ALA A 108 -2.50 -16.63 5.22
CA ALA A 108 -2.57 -16.53 6.67
C ALA A 108 -1.51 -17.41 7.36
N GLU A 109 -1.29 -18.62 6.86
CA GLU A 109 -0.23 -19.50 7.36
C GLU A 109 1.16 -18.92 7.11
N ALA A 110 1.42 -18.41 5.90
CA ALA A 110 2.71 -17.81 5.55
C ALA A 110 3.02 -16.56 6.41
N MET A 111 2.01 -15.76 6.74
CA MET A 111 2.19 -14.53 7.54
C MET A 111 2.60 -14.79 8.98
N LYS A 112 2.37 -15.99 9.54
CA LYS A 112 2.79 -16.34 10.91
C LYS A 112 4.30 -16.18 11.15
N ALA A 113 5.10 -16.28 10.09
CA ALA A 113 6.56 -16.12 10.18
C ALA A 113 7.02 -14.66 10.38
N PHE A 114 6.13 -13.68 10.20
CA PHE A 114 6.45 -12.25 10.19
C PHE A 114 5.98 -11.56 11.48
N THR A 115 6.47 -12.06 12.63
CA THR A 115 6.11 -11.46 13.92
C THR A 115 6.62 -10.02 14.04
N PRO A 116 5.94 -9.16 14.83
CA PRO A 116 6.34 -7.75 14.98
C PRO A 116 7.79 -7.56 15.41
N GLU A 117 8.32 -8.44 16.29
CA GLU A 117 9.70 -8.38 16.77
C GLU A 117 10.70 -8.67 15.64
N ARG A 118 10.40 -9.68 14.81
CA ARG A 118 11.23 -10.03 13.66
C ARG A 118 11.18 -8.92 12.61
N VAL A 119 10.00 -8.39 12.34
CA VAL A 119 9.83 -7.26 11.40
C VAL A 119 10.55 -6.02 11.91
N ALA A 120 10.49 -5.71 13.21
CA ALA A 120 11.23 -4.60 13.81
C ALA A 120 12.75 -4.75 13.63
N ALA A 121 13.29 -5.95 13.80
CA ALA A 121 14.72 -6.23 13.58
C ALA A 121 15.16 -6.00 12.11
N GLU A 122 14.32 -6.37 11.14
CA GLU A 122 14.63 -6.24 9.71
C GLU A 122 14.41 -4.81 9.18
N THR A 123 13.37 -4.14 9.68
CA THR A 123 12.99 -2.80 9.19
C THR A 123 13.65 -1.65 9.94
N GLY A 124 14.10 -1.89 11.17
CA GLY A 124 14.55 -0.84 12.08
C GLY A 124 13.42 -0.02 12.71
N LEU A 125 12.15 -0.38 12.46
CA LEU A 125 10.99 0.27 13.06
C LEU A 125 10.68 -0.36 14.42
N ALA A 126 10.22 0.44 15.38
CA ALA A 126 9.81 -0.10 16.67
C ALA A 126 8.52 -0.93 16.53
N VAL A 127 8.36 -1.98 17.34
CA VAL A 127 7.15 -2.81 17.38
C VAL A 127 5.90 -1.95 17.59
N SER A 128 5.95 -0.98 18.49
CA SER A 128 4.83 -0.06 18.74
C SER A 128 4.41 0.72 17.49
N VAL A 129 5.35 1.07 16.61
CA VAL A 129 5.07 1.76 15.34
C VAL A 129 4.34 0.83 14.36
N LEU A 130 4.71 -0.45 14.33
CA LEU A 130 4.05 -1.46 13.50
C LEU A 130 2.61 -1.69 13.98
N GLU A 131 2.42 -1.87 15.29
CA GLU A 131 1.10 -2.06 15.91
C GLU A 131 0.18 -0.86 15.67
N GLU A 132 0.69 0.35 15.90
CA GLU A 132 -0.06 1.58 15.65
C GLU A 132 -0.45 1.73 14.17
N THR A 133 0.46 1.39 13.26
CA THR A 133 0.21 1.47 11.82
C THR A 133 -0.87 0.47 11.39
N ALA A 134 -0.83 -0.76 11.89
CA ALA A 134 -1.88 -1.75 11.63
C ALA A 134 -3.24 -1.28 12.20
N ALA A 135 -3.24 -0.68 13.39
CA ALA A 135 -4.44 -0.11 14.00
C ALA A 135 -5.02 1.07 13.19
N LEU A 136 -4.17 1.89 12.54
CA LEU A 136 -4.62 2.94 11.62
C LEU A 136 -5.32 2.34 10.39
N ILE A 137 -4.77 1.27 9.81
CA ILE A 137 -5.42 0.56 8.69
C ILE A 137 -6.79 0.03 9.13
N HIS A 138 -6.87 -0.63 10.28
CA HIS A 138 -8.12 -1.20 10.79
C HIS A 138 -9.20 -0.15 11.05
N ARG A 139 -8.83 1.00 11.64
CA ARG A 139 -9.78 2.07 11.97
C ARG A 139 -10.20 2.90 10.76
N GLY A 140 -9.40 2.91 9.71
CA GLY A 140 -9.70 3.65 8.48
C GLY A 140 -10.89 3.05 7.75
N LYS A 141 -11.89 3.87 7.46
CA LYS A 141 -13.05 3.44 6.66
C LYS A 141 -12.73 3.34 5.18
N ARG A 142 -11.79 4.15 4.72
CA ARG A 142 -11.31 4.24 3.33
C ARG A 142 -9.80 4.34 3.35
N VAL A 143 -9.14 3.20 3.21
CA VAL A 143 -7.67 3.11 3.17
C VAL A 143 -7.22 2.90 1.74
N SER A 144 -6.32 3.73 1.26
CA SER A 144 -5.72 3.58 -0.06
C SER A 144 -4.21 3.46 0.01
N PHE A 145 -3.68 2.55 -0.78
CA PHE A 145 -2.24 2.27 -0.88
C PHE A 145 -1.75 2.73 -2.25
N TRP A 146 -0.74 3.60 -2.26
CA TRP A 146 -0.20 4.21 -3.46
C TRP A 146 1.31 3.99 -3.51
N TRP A 147 1.82 3.46 -4.61
CA TRP A 147 3.26 3.29 -4.76
C TRP A 147 3.74 3.73 -6.14
N THR A 148 5.03 4.08 -6.19
CA THR A 148 5.70 4.52 -7.42
C THR A 148 7.00 3.74 -7.65
N MET A 149 8.00 4.39 -8.22
CA MET A 149 9.25 3.75 -8.64
C MET A 149 10.07 3.17 -7.48
N GLY A 150 9.94 3.66 -6.26
CA GLY A 150 10.59 3.06 -5.09
C GLY A 150 10.22 1.60 -4.89
N VAL A 151 8.97 1.24 -5.20
CA VAL A 151 8.50 -0.16 -5.22
C VAL A 151 8.76 -0.81 -6.57
N ASN A 152 8.31 -0.17 -7.67
CA ASN A 152 8.34 -0.78 -9.01
C ASN A 152 9.74 -1.14 -9.50
N GLN A 153 10.77 -0.42 -9.07
CA GLN A 153 12.17 -0.65 -9.44
C GLN A 153 12.97 -1.45 -8.39
N SER A 154 12.31 -1.89 -7.31
CA SER A 154 12.93 -2.77 -6.32
C SER A 154 13.17 -4.17 -6.91
N HIS A 155 14.20 -4.86 -6.42
CA HIS A 155 14.47 -6.25 -6.78
C HIS A 155 13.33 -7.21 -6.38
N GLU A 156 12.52 -6.85 -5.37
CA GLU A 156 11.30 -7.56 -4.94
C GLU A 156 10.01 -6.79 -5.27
N GLY A 157 10.05 -5.85 -6.20
CA GLY A 157 8.95 -4.94 -6.50
C GLY A 157 7.61 -5.65 -6.75
N VAL A 158 7.61 -6.80 -7.44
CA VAL A 158 6.39 -7.59 -7.67
C VAL A 158 5.81 -8.09 -6.35
N ARG A 159 6.64 -8.63 -5.46
CA ARG A 159 6.20 -9.14 -4.14
C ARG A 159 5.71 -8.03 -3.22
N VAL A 160 6.39 -6.88 -3.22
CA VAL A 160 5.96 -5.70 -2.45
C VAL A 160 4.61 -5.19 -2.95
N ALA A 161 4.43 -5.09 -4.27
CA ALA A 161 3.14 -4.72 -4.86
C ALA A 161 2.03 -5.72 -4.51
N GLN A 162 2.32 -7.03 -4.54
CA GLN A 162 1.39 -8.07 -4.10
C GLN A 162 1.05 -7.95 -2.61
N ALA A 163 2.03 -7.65 -1.75
CA ALA A 163 1.80 -7.45 -0.32
C ALA A 163 0.87 -6.26 -0.05
N LEU A 164 1.04 -5.14 -0.78
CA LEU A 164 0.12 -4.00 -0.71
C LEU A 164 -1.29 -4.35 -1.18
N ILE A 165 -1.40 -5.10 -2.27
CA ILE A 165 -2.69 -5.61 -2.76
C ILE A 165 -3.34 -6.51 -1.71
N ASN A 166 -2.57 -7.40 -1.08
CA ASN A 166 -3.08 -8.30 -0.03
C ASN A 166 -3.62 -7.52 1.17
N LEU A 167 -2.96 -6.43 1.60
CA LEU A 167 -3.49 -5.57 2.68
C LEU A 167 -4.84 -4.95 2.28
N ALA A 168 -4.98 -4.46 1.06
CA ALA A 168 -6.25 -3.91 0.57
C ALA A 168 -7.34 -4.98 0.51
N LEU A 169 -7.01 -6.20 0.04
CA LEU A 169 -7.95 -7.33 -0.02
C LEU A 169 -8.36 -7.83 1.37
N LEU A 170 -7.41 -7.99 2.29
CA LEU A 170 -7.70 -8.44 3.67
C LEU A 170 -8.67 -7.50 4.38
N THR A 171 -8.59 -6.22 4.11
CA THR A 171 -9.37 -5.18 4.80
C THR A 171 -10.57 -4.66 3.99
N GLY A 172 -10.90 -5.28 2.85
CA GLY A 172 -12.00 -4.86 1.98
C GLY A 172 -11.83 -3.44 1.41
N ASN A 173 -10.59 -2.92 1.41
CA ASN A 173 -10.28 -1.58 0.92
C ASN A 173 -9.98 -1.59 -0.59
N ILE A 174 -10.96 -2.03 -1.38
CA ILE A 174 -10.89 -2.04 -2.84
C ILE A 174 -12.30 -1.90 -3.43
N GLY A 175 -12.40 -1.32 -4.63
CA GLY A 175 -13.67 -1.21 -5.36
C GLY A 175 -14.65 -0.18 -4.78
N ARG A 176 -14.21 0.69 -3.88
CA ARG A 176 -15.00 1.78 -3.28
C ARG A 176 -14.23 3.11 -3.40
N PRO A 177 -14.89 4.26 -3.52
CA PRO A 177 -14.21 5.57 -3.53
C PRO A 177 -13.28 5.75 -2.33
N GLY A 178 -12.10 6.28 -2.56
CA GLY A 178 -11.08 6.52 -1.54
C GLY A 178 -10.36 5.26 -1.05
N THR A 179 -10.47 4.12 -1.76
CA THR A 179 -9.79 2.87 -1.41
C THR A 179 -8.95 2.36 -2.58
N GLY A 180 -8.16 1.33 -2.36
CA GLY A 180 -7.46 0.62 -3.41
C GLY A 180 -5.98 0.39 -3.15
N ALA A 181 -5.42 -0.46 -4.00
CA ALA A 181 -3.98 -0.70 -4.10
C ALA A 181 -3.53 -0.20 -5.47
N ASN A 182 -2.87 0.95 -5.50
CA ASN A 182 -2.75 1.79 -6.68
C ASN A 182 -1.29 2.01 -7.09
N SER A 183 -0.90 1.49 -8.25
CA SER A 183 0.40 1.75 -8.84
C SER A 183 0.37 3.05 -9.64
N ILE A 184 1.24 3.99 -9.31
CA ILE A 184 1.40 5.24 -10.04
C ILE A 184 2.69 5.19 -10.86
N THR A 185 2.61 5.58 -12.12
CA THR A 185 3.77 5.78 -12.98
C THR A 185 3.82 7.21 -13.50
N GLY A 186 5.01 7.69 -13.90
CA GLY A 186 5.16 9.01 -14.53
C GLY A 186 4.87 9.01 -16.02
N GLN A 187 4.79 7.84 -16.66
CA GLN A 187 4.57 7.74 -18.11
C GLN A 187 3.08 7.85 -18.44
N CYS A 188 2.79 8.65 -19.46
CA CYS A 188 1.44 8.76 -20.01
C CYS A 188 1.00 7.42 -20.61
N ASN A 189 -0.21 6.98 -20.29
CA ASN A 189 -0.81 5.78 -20.86
C ASN A 189 0.08 4.52 -20.78
N ALA A 190 0.76 4.31 -19.65
CA ALA A 190 1.64 3.15 -19.47
C ALA A 190 0.90 1.80 -19.64
N MET A 191 -0.37 1.73 -19.22
CA MET A 191 -1.20 0.54 -19.41
C MET A 191 -1.49 0.27 -20.89
N GLY A 192 -1.89 1.28 -21.65
CA GLY A 192 -2.13 1.14 -23.07
C GLY A 192 -0.87 0.80 -23.85
N SER A 193 0.26 1.42 -23.52
CA SER A 193 1.55 1.10 -24.12
C SER A 193 1.93 -0.36 -23.89
N ARG A 194 1.77 -0.87 -22.68
CA ARG A 194 2.03 -2.29 -22.35
C ARG A 194 1.09 -3.24 -23.08
N LEU A 195 -0.17 -2.86 -23.23
CA LEU A 195 -1.16 -3.68 -23.95
C LEU A 195 -0.81 -3.81 -25.43
N PHE A 196 -0.35 -2.74 -26.08
CA PHE A 196 -0.19 -2.68 -27.52
C PHE A 196 1.25 -2.84 -28.02
N SER A 197 2.28 -2.53 -27.24
CA SER A 197 3.64 -2.47 -27.78
C SER A 197 4.78 -2.93 -26.84
N ASN A 198 4.56 -2.93 -25.54
CA ASN A 198 5.64 -3.18 -24.58
C ASN A 198 5.54 -4.55 -23.89
N THR A 199 4.57 -5.35 -24.25
CA THR A 199 4.47 -6.72 -23.76
C THR A 199 5.32 -7.63 -24.62
N THR A 200 6.59 -7.74 -24.28
CA THR A 200 7.30 -8.99 -24.58
C THR A 200 6.78 -10.01 -23.60
N ASN A 201 6.08 -11.00 -24.11
CA ASN A 201 5.66 -12.17 -23.35
C ASN A 201 6.85 -12.97 -22.89
#